data_851ae456665f5986798d2aba5d8b6835
#
_entry.id   851ae456665f5986798d2aba5d8b6835
#
_cell.length_a   1.000
_cell.length_b   1.000
_cell.length_c   1.000
_cell.angle_alpha   90.00
_cell.angle_beta   90.00
_cell.angle_gamma   90.00
#
_symmetry.space_group_name_H-M   'P 1'
#
loop_
_entity.id
_entity.type
_entity.pdbx_description
1 polymer ?
#
loop_
_entity_poly.entity_id
_entity_poly.type
_entity_poly.pdbx_seq_one_letter_code
_entity_poly.pdbx_strand_id
1 'polypeptide(L)'
;MLLRPCIALAALLLSAGGSVAADLTVGFVTSLSGPGASIGIPYEKGILAAQAFAEKVGDTNIKLIRLDDASDPSAATRDARKLVQEEKVDVLIGTSGVPGTVAMAVVAAETRTPIISLTPATQPQSPNGQWLISIPQPPPLMVAAVVERMKKNGVKRTAYIGFSDSWGDLVYDALMKNAPASSIEVLTNERYARADTSVTGQTLKIIAARPDAVITGGSGTPGALPYIALAERGFKGGLYGTHALINPDFVRVGGAAVEGVIAPTGPVIVAEQLPDSNPTKKASLTFREAYQRANNSPTSDAFSAYSFDAWLVLLDAARRALPKAQPGTEEFRAAFRDAMEATDDVIGTHGIYNFRPGVFYGVDERARVLVQLQKGKWVLLQ
;
A
#
# COMPACT_ATOMS: atom_id res chain seq x y z
N MET A 1 72.18 -52.38 -10.64
CA MET A 1 71.67 -51.18 -11.26
C MET A 1 70.15 -51.21 -11.14
N LEU A 2 69.61 -50.67 -10.05
CA LEU A 2 68.18 -50.79 -9.68
C LEU A 2 67.51 -49.38 -9.85
N LEU A 3 66.64 -49.28 -10.84
CA LEU A 3 65.76 -48.06 -11.02
C LEU A 3 64.63 -48.08 -10.01
N ARG A 4 64.49 -47.02 -9.25
CA ARG A 4 63.35 -46.75 -8.39
C ARG A 4 62.35 -45.87 -9.19
N PRO A 5 61.02 -46.14 -9.19
CA PRO A 5 60.02 -45.24 -9.73
C PRO A 5 59.63 -44.24 -8.66
N CYS A 6 59.70 -42.94 -8.97
CA CYS A 6 59.10 -41.83 -8.19
C CYS A 6 57.58 -41.79 -8.44
N ILE A 7 56.78 -42.09 -7.43
CA ILE A 7 55.35 -41.87 -7.43
C ILE A 7 55.12 -40.39 -7.05
N ALA A 8 54.71 -39.58 -8.00
CA ALA A 8 54.25 -38.21 -7.77
C ALA A 8 52.77 -38.25 -7.26
N LEU A 9 52.57 -37.94 -5.99
CA LEU A 9 51.26 -37.80 -5.37
C LEU A 9 50.69 -36.38 -5.70
N ALA A 10 49.81 -36.29 -6.70
CA ALA A 10 49.11 -35.05 -7.01
C ALA A 10 47.98 -34.82 -5.95
N ALA A 11 48.22 -33.91 -5.03
CA ALA A 11 47.21 -33.45 -4.09
C ALA A 11 46.18 -32.57 -4.82
N LEU A 12 44.99 -33.09 -5.08
CA LEU A 12 43.82 -32.30 -5.49
C LEU A 12 43.37 -31.46 -4.29
N LEU A 13 43.75 -30.18 -4.28
CA LEU A 13 43.14 -29.16 -3.41
C LEU A 13 41.71 -28.88 -3.94
N LEU A 14 40.74 -29.58 -3.39
CA LEU A 14 39.33 -29.12 -3.48
C LEU A 14 39.24 -27.80 -2.71
N SER A 15 39.33 -26.68 -3.40
CA SER A 15 38.91 -25.40 -2.92
C SER A 15 37.37 -25.47 -2.77
N ALA A 16 36.92 -25.74 -1.53
CA ALA A 16 35.56 -25.46 -1.13
C ALA A 16 35.41 -23.94 -1.18
N GLY A 17 35.11 -23.39 -2.36
CA GLY A 17 34.65 -22.04 -2.53
C GLY A 17 33.33 -21.93 -1.79
N GLY A 18 33.36 -21.37 -0.58
CA GLY A 18 32.16 -21.00 0.12
C GLY A 18 31.34 -20.10 -0.82
N SER A 19 30.25 -20.61 -1.36
CA SER A 19 29.28 -19.80 -2.09
C SER A 19 28.81 -18.72 -1.12
N VAL A 20 29.26 -17.48 -1.29
CA VAL A 20 28.66 -16.34 -0.62
C VAL A 20 27.21 -16.32 -1.09
N ALA A 21 26.29 -16.52 -0.17
CA ALA A 21 24.87 -16.44 -0.50
C ALA A 21 24.60 -15.08 -1.16
N ALA A 22 23.99 -15.08 -2.34
CA ALA A 22 23.64 -13.83 -3.02
C ALA A 22 22.62 -13.06 -2.19
N ASP A 23 22.78 -11.75 -2.10
CA ASP A 23 21.81 -10.88 -1.41
C ASP A 23 20.46 -10.94 -2.14
N LEU A 24 19.36 -10.92 -1.37
CA LEU A 24 18.03 -10.66 -1.89
C LEU A 24 17.91 -9.15 -2.18
N THR A 25 17.84 -8.79 -3.45
CA THR A 25 17.79 -7.37 -3.86
C THR A 25 16.35 -6.92 -4.08
N VAL A 26 15.94 -5.90 -3.33
CA VAL A 26 14.59 -5.31 -3.36
C VAL A 26 14.64 -3.92 -3.95
N GLY A 27 13.86 -3.67 -5.00
CA GLY A 27 13.66 -2.34 -5.57
C GLY A 27 12.42 -1.69 -4.98
N PHE A 28 12.58 -0.50 -4.39
CA PHE A 28 11.50 0.27 -3.80
C PHE A 28 11.30 1.57 -4.56
N VAL A 29 10.08 1.80 -5.06
CA VAL A 29 9.70 3.04 -5.73
C VAL A 29 8.62 3.72 -4.92
N THR A 30 8.77 5.02 -4.68
CA THR A 30 7.75 5.82 -3.97
C THR A 30 7.82 7.28 -4.40
N SER A 31 6.77 8.05 -4.18
CA SER A 31 6.74 9.48 -4.49
C SER A 31 7.34 10.28 -3.32
N LEU A 32 8.60 10.67 -3.39
CA LEU A 32 9.23 11.56 -2.40
C LEU A 32 8.99 13.04 -2.74
N SER A 33 8.55 13.31 -3.96
CA SER A 33 8.19 14.63 -4.47
C SER A 33 6.87 14.62 -5.21
N GLY A 34 6.34 15.81 -5.58
CA GLY A 34 5.07 15.97 -6.28
C GLY A 34 3.83 15.76 -5.38
N PRO A 35 2.63 15.67 -5.99
CA PRO A 35 1.35 15.61 -5.25
C PRO A 35 1.17 14.36 -4.36
N GLY A 36 1.91 13.30 -4.61
CA GLY A 36 1.88 12.06 -3.81
C GLY A 36 2.86 12.04 -2.64
N ALA A 37 3.69 13.07 -2.45
CA ALA A 37 4.77 13.07 -1.44
C ALA A 37 4.26 12.87 -0.02
N SER A 38 3.06 13.39 0.32
CA SER A 38 2.44 13.19 1.64
C SER A 38 2.08 11.73 1.94
N ILE A 39 2.11 10.86 0.94
CA ILE A 39 1.94 9.40 1.05
C ILE A 39 3.29 8.71 0.92
N GLY A 40 4.10 9.11 -0.06
CA GLY A 40 5.35 8.45 -0.39
C GLY A 40 6.44 8.60 0.67
N ILE A 41 6.54 9.76 1.32
CA ILE A 41 7.47 9.97 2.43
C ILE A 41 7.16 9.05 3.63
N PRO A 42 5.88 8.91 4.09
CA PRO A 42 5.52 7.89 5.05
C PRO A 42 5.88 6.45 4.60
N TYR A 43 5.64 6.10 3.34
CA TYR A 43 6.04 4.78 2.82
C TYR A 43 7.55 4.55 2.95
N GLU A 44 8.37 5.54 2.58
CA GLU A 44 9.83 5.44 2.74
C GLU A 44 10.23 5.24 4.20
N LYS A 45 9.69 6.03 5.11
CA LYS A 45 9.97 5.89 6.54
C LYS A 45 9.54 4.52 7.07
N GLY A 46 8.43 3.99 6.58
CA GLY A 46 7.93 2.67 6.94
C GLY A 46 8.83 1.55 6.45
N ILE A 47 9.31 1.61 5.20
CA ILE A 47 10.18 0.57 4.64
C ILE A 47 11.55 0.55 5.31
N LEU A 48 12.09 1.73 5.67
CA LEU A 48 13.34 1.83 6.44
C LEU A 48 13.20 1.25 7.85
N ALA A 49 12.07 1.49 8.49
CA ALA A 49 11.77 0.88 9.78
C ALA A 49 11.62 -0.64 9.69
N ALA A 50 11.02 -1.13 8.60
CA ALA A 50 10.86 -2.55 8.34
C ALA A 50 12.20 -3.23 8.04
N GLN A 51 13.07 -2.61 7.24
CA GLN A 51 14.41 -3.09 6.98
C GLN A 51 15.23 -3.18 8.27
N ALA A 52 15.22 -2.12 9.10
CA ALA A 52 15.91 -2.14 10.39
C ALA A 52 15.32 -3.16 11.39
N PHE A 53 14.03 -3.51 11.24
CA PHE A 53 13.40 -4.57 12.02
C PHE A 53 13.90 -5.96 11.62
N ALA A 54 14.13 -6.21 10.31
CA ALA A 54 14.65 -7.48 9.81
C ALA A 54 15.45 -7.27 8.51
N GLU A 55 16.78 -7.24 8.63
CA GLU A 55 17.71 -7.01 7.52
C GLU A 55 18.07 -8.28 6.75
N LYS A 56 17.62 -9.45 7.24
CA LYS A 56 17.98 -10.76 6.71
C LYS A 56 16.80 -11.73 6.72
N VAL A 57 16.88 -12.71 5.81
CA VAL A 57 16.05 -13.92 5.84
C VAL A 57 16.97 -15.13 5.93
N GLY A 58 17.00 -15.78 7.10
CA GLY A 58 18.05 -16.77 7.39
C GLY A 58 19.42 -16.13 7.29
N ASP A 59 20.31 -16.69 6.49
CA ASP A 59 21.66 -16.18 6.25
C ASP A 59 21.75 -15.17 5.08
N THR A 60 20.64 -14.96 4.34
CA THR A 60 20.59 -14.08 3.17
C THR A 60 20.30 -12.64 3.59
N ASN A 61 21.20 -11.70 3.27
CA ASN A 61 20.98 -10.27 3.51
C ASN A 61 19.93 -9.74 2.51
N ILE A 62 19.23 -8.67 2.92
CA ILE A 62 18.31 -7.94 2.05
C ILE A 62 18.90 -6.58 1.70
N LYS A 63 19.19 -6.38 0.42
CA LYS A 63 19.65 -5.11 -0.15
C LYS A 63 18.45 -4.32 -0.65
N LEU A 64 18.25 -3.09 -0.16
CA LEU A 64 17.16 -2.20 -0.57
C LEU A 64 17.69 -1.07 -1.46
N ILE A 65 17.14 -0.94 -2.67
CA ILE A 65 17.42 0.15 -3.62
C ILE A 65 16.16 1.00 -3.74
N ARG A 66 16.27 2.33 -3.53
CA ARG A 66 15.13 3.25 -3.46
C ARG A 66 15.20 4.29 -4.56
N LEU A 67 14.04 4.57 -5.22
CA LEU A 67 13.89 5.57 -6.26
C LEU A 67 12.64 6.43 -6.01
N ASP A 68 12.68 7.69 -6.48
CA ASP A 68 11.59 8.67 -6.42
C ASP A 68 10.91 8.77 -7.78
N ASP A 69 9.65 8.37 -7.88
CA ASP A 69 8.86 8.51 -9.11
C ASP A 69 8.27 9.91 -9.30
N ALA A 70 8.52 10.83 -8.40
CA ALA A 70 8.01 12.21 -8.42
C ALA A 70 6.47 12.30 -8.64
N SER A 71 5.72 11.28 -8.25
CA SER A 71 4.27 11.15 -8.48
C SER A 71 3.87 11.05 -9.96
N ASP A 72 4.80 10.66 -10.84
CA ASP A 72 4.60 10.54 -12.29
C ASP A 72 4.62 9.06 -12.72
N PRO A 73 3.54 8.55 -13.35
CA PRO A 73 3.48 7.16 -13.79
C PRO A 73 4.55 6.77 -14.82
N SER A 74 5.01 7.74 -15.66
CA SER A 74 6.06 7.48 -16.62
C SER A 74 7.41 7.37 -15.94
N ALA A 75 7.65 8.14 -14.86
CA ALA A 75 8.83 7.97 -14.01
C ALA A 75 8.79 6.62 -13.31
N ALA A 76 7.65 6.23 -12.71
CA ALA A 76 7.49 4.91 -12.09
C ALA A 76 7.81 3.76 -13.07
N THR A 77 7.42 3.88 -14.35
CA THR A 77 7.80 2.91 -15.40
C THR A 77 9.30 2.87 -15.63
N ARG A 78 9.96 4.05 -15.76
CA ARG A 78 11.43 4.12 -15.98
C ARG A 78 12.18 3.55 -14.78
N ASP A 79 11.74 3.88 -13.58
CA ASP A 79 12.35 3.41 -12.34
C ASP A 79 12.22 1.89 -12.17
N ALA A 80 11.04 1.33 -12.46
CA ALA A 80 10.85 -0.11 -12.45
C ALA A 80 11.77 -0.82 -13.47
N ARG A 81 11.89 -0.29 -14.71
CA ARG A 81 12.80 -0.83 -15.72
C ARG A 81 14.26 -0.75 -15.29
N LYS A 82 14.69 0.38 -14.73
CA LYS A 82 16.04 0.56 -14.20
C LYS A 82 16.35 -0.46 -13.10
N LEU A 83 15.46 -0.60 -12.12
CA LEU A 83 15.62 -1.54 -11.04
C LEU A 83 15.75 -2.99 -11.54
N VAL A 84 14.91 -3.39 -12.50
CA VAL A 84 14.93 -4.77 -13.01
C VAL A 84 16.07 -4.99 -14.00
N GLN A 85 16.32 -4.07 -14.93
CA GLN A 85 17.26 -4.30 -16.04
C GLN A 85 18.71 -3.95 -15.69
N GLU A 86 18.93 -2.90 -14.86
CA GLU A 86 20.27 -2.44 -14.50
C GLU A 86 20.68 -2.98 -13.13
N GLU A 87 19.82 -2.80 -12.11
CA GLU A 87 20.10 -3.19 -10.72
C GLU A 87 19.82 -4.67 -10.42
N LYS A 88 19.15 -5.38 -11.36
CA LYS A 88 18.83 -6.83 -11.26
C LYS A 88 18.07 -7.20 -9.99
N VAL A 89 17.11 -6.37 -9.58
CA VAL A 89 16.32 -6.66 -8.38
C VAL A 89 15.50 -7.95 -8.52
N ASP A 90 15.31 -8.63 -7.41
CA ASP A 90 14.51 -9.87 -7.33
C ASP A 90 13.02 -9.57 -7.15
N VAL A 91 12.71 -8.46 -6.44
CA VAL A 91 11.35 -8.06 -6.07
C VAL A 91 11.22 -6.55 -6.16
N LEU A 92 10.08 -6.08 -6.64
CA LEU A 92 9.68 -4.67 -6.61
C LEU A 92 8.68 -4.43 -5.45
N ILE A 93 8.78 -3.29 -4.79
CA ILE A 93 7.77 -2.77 -3.84
C ILE A 93 7.42 -1.34 -4.25
N GLY A 94 6.15 -0.98 -4.28
CA GLY A 94 5.73 0.41 -4.56
C GLY A 94 4.37 0.48 -5.27
N THR A 95 3.92 1.63 -5.68
CA THR A 95 4.36 2.99 -5.37
C THR A 95 3.24 3.76 -4.64
N SER A 96 3.29 5.10 -4.62
CA SER A 96 2.37 5.94 -3.82
C SER A 96 1.03 6.23 -4.50
N GLY A 97 0.90 5.98 -5.79
CA GLY A 97 -0.32 6.23 -6.57
C GLY A 97 -0.73 5.05 -7.43
N VAL A 98 -2.04 4.81 -7.53
CA VAL A 98 -2.57 3.71 -8.37
C VAL A 98 -2.09 3.79 -9.82
N PRO A 99 -2.07 4.96 -10.49
CA PRO A 99 -1.56 5.04 -11.86
C PRO A 99 -0.10 4.58 -12.00
N GLY A 100 0.78 4.99 -11.09
CA GLY A 100 2.18 4.56 -11.05
C GLY A 100 2.32 3.07 -10.78
N THR A 101 1.53 2.53 -9.85
CA THR A 101 1.54 1.09 -9.54
C THR A 101 1.09 0.25 -10.73
N VAL A 102 0.04 0.65 -11.45
CA VAL A 102 -0.40 -0.05 -12.67
C VAL A 102 0.70 -0.03 -13.74
N ALA A 103 1.39 1.11 -13.89
CA ALA A 103 2.51 1.23 -14.81
C ALA A 103 3.69 0.30 -14.43
N MET A 104 4.05 0.22 -13.15
CA MET A 104 5.05 -0.73 -12.64
C MET A 104 4.62 -2.18 -12.82
N ALA A 105 3.34 -2.49 -12.62
CA ALA A 105 2.80 -3.84 -12.78
C ALA A 105 2.92 -4.38 -14.21
N VAL A 106 2.84 -3.51 -15.22
CA VAL A 106 3.12 -3.88 -16.62
C VAL A 106 4.58 -4.31 -16.77
N VAL A 107 5.53 -3.52 -16.25
CA VAL A 107 6.96 -3.86 -16.28
C VAL A 107 7.24 -5.15 -15.53
N ALA A 108 6.66 -5.31 -14.35
CA ALA A 108 6.79 -6.52 -13.51
C ALA A 108 6.35 -7.77 -14.28
N ALA A 109 5.20 -7.74 -14.96
CA ALA A 109 4.69 -8.84 -15.76
C ALA A 109 5.54 -9.12 -17.02
N GLU A 110 6.00 -8.08 -17.73
CA GLU A 110 6.89 -8.21 -18.89
C GLU A 110 8.22 -8.86 -18.53
N THR A 111 8.78 -8.49 -17.39
CA THR A 111 10.11 -8.92 -16.95
C THR A 111 10.09 -10.12 -16.01
N ARG A 112 8.90 -10.65 -15.71
CA ARG A 112 8.68 -11.73 -14.75
C ARG A 112 9.35 -11.44 -13.40
N THR A 113 9.13 -10.22 -12.89
CA THR A 113 9.64 -9.77 -11.59
C THR A 113 8.45 -9.55 -10.63
N PRO A 114 8.40 -10.21 -9.47
CA PRO A 114 7.32 -10.01 -8.49
C PRO A 114 7.23 -8.56 -8.03
N ILE A 115 6.01 -8.05 -7.84
CA ILE A 115 5.76 -6.75 -7.25
C ILE A 115 4.76 -6.83 -6.11
N ILE A 116 5.12 -6.25 -4.96
CA ILE A 116 4.25 -6.03 -3.80
C ILE A 116 3.78 -4.57 -3.83
N SER A 117 2.52 -4.36 -4.14
CA SER A 117 1.95 -3.02 -4.28
C SER A 117 1.61 -2.40 -2.93
N LEU A 118 1.93 -1.09 -2.78
CA LEU A 118 1.54 -0.27 -1.64
C LEU A 118 0.25 0.53 -1.88
N THR A 119 -0.36 0.38 -3.06
CA THR A 119 -1.67 0.96 -3.37
C THR A 119 -2.66 -0.12 -3.78
N PRO A 120 -3.97 0.09 -3.58
CA PRO A 120 -4.98 -0.83 -4.07
C PRO A 120 -4.96 -0.86 -5.60
N ALA A 121 -4.31 -1.86 -6.17
CA ALA A 121 -4.17 -2.01 -7.61
C ALA A 121 -4.33 -3.47 -8.02
N THR A 122 -4.65 -3.66 -9.29
CA THR A 122 -4.65 -4.94 -9.97
C THR A 122 -3.71 -4.86 -11.16
N GLN A 123 -3.11 -5.98 -11.50
CA GLN A 123 -2.29 -6.07 -12.70
C GLN A 123 -3.19 -6.17 -13.93
N PRO A 124 -2.92 -5.42 -15.01
CA PRO A 124 -3.55 -5.68 -16.31
C PRO A 124 -3.29 -7.12 -16.76
N GLN A 125 -4.21 -7.66 -17.57
CA GLN A 125 -4.02 -9.00 -18.12
C GLN A 125 -2.69 -9.13 -18.87
N SER A 126 -1.97 -10.22 -18.61
CA SER A 126 -0.66 -10.49 -19.18
C SER A 126 -0.54 -11.97 -19.57
N PRO A 127 0.09 -12.28 -20.73
CA PRO A 127 0.38 -13.66 -21.12
C PRO A 127 1.36 -14.35 -20.15
N ASN A 128 2.11 -13.57 -19.38
CA ASN A 128 3.06 -14.08 -18.38
C ASN A 128 2.42 -14.39 -17.02
N GLY A 129 1.09 -14.24 -16.88
CA GLY A 129 0.36 -14.47 -15.63
C GLY A 129 0.46 -13.32 -14.64
N GLN A 130 0.06 -13.58 -13.40
CA GLN A 130 0.06 -12.61 -12.32
C GLN A 130 1.45 -12.49 -11.70
N TRP A 131 1.89 -11.25 -11.46
CA TRP A 131 3.16 -10.91 -10.82
C TRP A 131 2.99 -9.86 -9.72
N LEU A 132 1.74 -9.46 -9.42
CA LEU A 132 1.41 -8.44 -8.45
C LEU A 132 0.50 -8.98 -7.35
N ILE A 133 0.79 -8.60 -6.10
CA ILE A 133 -0.17 -8.59 -4.98
C ILE A 133 -0.29 -7.17 -4.41
N SER A 134 -1.42 -6.87 -3.79
CA SER A 134 -1.71 -5.58 -3.15
C SER A 134 -1.84 -5.73 -1.65
N ILE A 135 -1.03 -4.99 -0.89
CA ILE A 135 -1.07 -4.98 0.57
C ILE A 135 -2.28 -4.21 1.12
N PRO A 136 -2.63 -3.02 0.60
CA PRO A 136 -3.78 -2.30 1.12
C PRO A 136 -5.10 -3.04 0.89
N GLN A 137 -6.07 -2.71 1.70
CA GLN A 137 -7.43 -3.23 1.59
C GLN A 137 -8.06 -2.87 0.24
N PRO A 138 -8.85 -3.78 -0.37
CA PRO A 138 -9.53 -3.48 -1.62
C PRO A 138 -10.57 -2.37 -1.45
N PRO A 139 -10.70 -1.42 -2.41
CA PRO A 139 -11.68 -0.34 -2.34
C PRO A 139 -13.12 -0.80 -2.09
N PRO A 140 -13.62 -1.91 -2.69
CA PRO A 140 -14.96 -2.40 -2.40
C PRO A 140 -15.20 -2.73 -0.92
N LEU A 141 -14.20 -3.34 -0.24
CA LEU A 141 -14.28 -3.65 1.19
C LEU A 141 -14.38 -2.39 2.05
N MET A 142 -13.57 -1.37 1.72
CA MET A 142 -13.50 -0.14 2.48
C MET A 142 -14.71 0.75 2.25
N VAL A 143 -15.16 0.89 1.01
CA VAL A 143 -16.34 1.69 0.66
C VAL A 143 -17.62 1.06 1.19
N ALA A 144 -17.72 -0.27 1.22
CA ALA A 144 -18.87 -0.95 1.83
C ALA A 144 -19.08 -0.51 3.30
N ALA A 145 -18.01 -0.43 4.11
CA ALA A 145 -18.11 0.04 5.49
C ALA A 145 -18.60 1.49 5.60
N VAL A 146 -18.16 2.35 4.65
CA VAL A 146 -18.63 3.75 4.59
C VAL A 146 -20.10 3.81 4.25
N VAL A 147 -20.56 3.06 3.26
CA VAL A 147 -21.96 3.00 2.83
C VAL A 147 -22.87 2.45 3.94
N GLU A 148 -22.42 1.40 4.64
CA GLU A 148 -23.13 0.87 5.82
C GLU A 148 -23.28 1.94 6.91
N ARG A 149 -22.23 2.73 7.16
CA ARG A 149 -22.25 3.82 8.13
C ARG A 149 -23.14 4.97 7.68
N MET A 150 -23.11 5.34 6.40
CA MET A 150 -24.03 6.31 5.83
C MET A 150 -25.49 5.91 6.06
N LYS A 151 -25.83 4.64 5.78
CA LYS A 151 -27.17 4.09 6.03
C LYS A 151 -27.57 4.19 7.51
N LYS A 152 -26.66 3.83 8.43
CA LYS A 152 -26.87 3.98 9.88
C LYS A 152 -27.13 5.43 10.29
N ASN A 153 -26.49 6.38 9.63
CA ASN A 153 -26.63 7.81 9.87
C ASN A 153 -27.82 8.43 9.12
N GLY A 154 -28.67 7.63 8.47
CA GLY A 154 -29.88 8.09 7.79
C GLY A 154 -29.66 8.77 6.44
N VAL A 155 -28.46 8.70 5.87
CA VAL A 155 -28.14 9.25 4.54
C VAL A 155 -28.98 8.53 3.48
N LYS A 156 -29.64 9.30 2.63
CA LYS A 156 -30.43 8.83 1.48
C LYS A 156 -29.83 9.25 0.15
N ARG A 157 -29.17 10.41 0.12
CA ARG A 157 -28.56 10.99 -1.07
C ARG A 157 -27.16 11.41 -0.77
N THR A 158 -26.22 10.94 -1.58
CA THR A 158 -24.81 11.32 -1.45
C THR A 158 -24.26 11.91 -2.74
N ALA A 159 -23.29 12.80 -2.62
CA ALA A 159 -22.51 13.27 -3.75
C ALA A 159 -21.11 12.65 -3.70
N TYR A 160 -20.53 12.40 -4.86
CA TYR A 160 -19.14 11.96 -5.01
C TYR A 160 -18.28 13.05 -5.63
N ILE A 161 -17.07 13.21 -5.08
CA ILE A 161 -15.98 13.96 -5.69
C ILE A 161 -14.67 13.22 -5.49
N GLY A 162 -13.91 12.97 -6.55
CA GLY A 162 -12.67 12.21 -6.49
C GLY A 162 -11.65 12.64 -7.53
N PHE A 163 -10.47 12.04 -7.48
CA PHE A 163 -9.46 12.29 -8.50
C PHE A 163 -9.93 11.86 -9.89
N SER A 164 -9.45 12.55 -10.91
CA SER A 164 -9.65 12.22 -12.33
C SER A 164 -8.63 11.16 -12.81
N ASP A 165 -8.40 10.14 -12.01
CA ASP A 165 -7.47 9.04 -12.29
C ASP A 165 -8.02 7.69 -11.80
N SER A 166 -7.27 6.62 -12.00
CA SER A 166 -7.68 5.26 -11.66
C SER A 166 -8.00 5.05 -10.17
N TRP A 167 -7.43 5.84 -9.24
CA TRP A 167 -7.85 5.80 -7.84
C TRP A 167 -9.27 6.32 -7.65
N GLY A 168 -9.55 7.51 -8.22
CA GLY A 168 -10.90 8.07 -8.17
C GLY A 168 -11.95 7.14 -8.81
N ASP A 169 -11.59 6.46 -9.90
CA ASP A 169 -12.46 5.48 -10.55
C ASP A 169 -12.75 4.27 -9.64
N LEU A 170 -11.71 3.68 -9.06
CA LEU A 170 -11.86 2.55 -8.13
C LEU A 170 -12.79 2.86 -6.95
N VAL A 171 -12.71 4.07 -6.39
CA VAL A 171 -13.57 4.48 -5.28
C VAL A 171 -15.01 4.72 -5.77
N TYR A 172 -15.19 5.38 -6.91
CA TYR A 172 -16.50 5.63 -7.48
C TYR A 172 -17.23 4.33 -7.85
N ASP A 173 -16.53 3.41 -8.51
CA ASP A 173 -17.10 2.11 -8.90
C ASP A 173 -17.50 1.29 -7.65
N ALA A 174 -16.68 1.33 -6.61
CA ALA A 174 -17.01 0.70 -5.34
C ALA A 174 -18.24 1.35 -4.68
N LEU A 175 -18.38 2.69 -4.75
CA LEU A 175 -19.57 3.39 -4.27
C LEU A 175 -20.81 2.98 -5.06
N MET A 176 -20.75 3.00 -6.39
CA MET A 176 -21.86 2.63 -7.27
C MET A 176 -22.31 1.18 -7.07
N LYS A 177 -21.37 0.29 -6.73
CA LYS A 177 -21.68 -1.12 -6.44
C LYS A 177 -22.41 -1.29 -5.10
N ASN A 178 -22.06 -0.52 -4.08
CA ASN A 178 -22.55 -0.70 -2.71
C ASN A 178 -23.77 0.17 -2.37
N ALA A 179 -23.88 1.39 -2.91
CA ALA A 179 -24.92 2.35 -2.57
C ALA A 179 -26.36 1.86 -2.82
N PRO A 180 -26.69 1.16 -3.94
CA PRO A 180 -28.06 0.69 -4.21
C PRO A 180 -28.59 -0.28 -3.16
N ALA A 181 -27.77 -1.22 -2.68
CA ALA A 181 -28.15 -2.18 -1.63
C ALA A 181 -28.49 -1.51 -0.28
N SER A 182 -28.02 -0.27 -0.09
CA SER A 182 -28.30 0.57 1.09
C SER A 182 -29.40 1.61 0.83
N SER A 183 -30.04 1.61 -0.34
CA SER A 183 -31.02 2.61 -0.78
C SER A 183 -30.46 4.04 -0.70
N ILE A 184 -29.21 4.22 -1.09
CA ILE A 184 -28.54 5.52 -1.18
C ILE A 184 -28.39 5.89 -2.66
N GLU A 185 -28.92 7.06 -3.02
CA GLU A 185 -28.78 7.64 -4.35
C GLU A 185 -27.47 8.42 -4.45
N VAL A 186 -26.71 8.20 -5.52
CA VAL A 186 -25.48 8.93 -5.82
C VAL A 186 -25.80 10.03 -6.85
N LEU A 187 -25.76 11.29 -6.41
CA LEU A 187 -26.27 12.44 -7.17
C LEU A 187 -25.25 13.00 -8.16
N THR A 188 -23.95 12.92 -7.84
CA THR A 188 -22.89 13.54 -8.64
C THR A 188 -21.69 12.62 -8.77
N ASN A 189 -20.89 12.85 -9.83
CA ASN A 189 -19.57 12.24 -10.03
C ASN A 189 -18.59 13.35 -10.46
N GLU A 190 -18.23 14.21 -9.51
CA GLU A 190 -17.33 15.32 -9.78
C GLU A 190 -15.87 14.86 -9.69
N ARG A 191 -15.03 15.43 -10.55
CA ARG A 191 -13.63 15.02 -10.69
C ARG A 191 -12.69 16.21 -10.64
N TYR A 192 -11.47 15.97 -10.10
CA TYR A 192 -10.38 16.96 -10.08
C TYR A 192 -9.01 16.26 -10.20
N ALA A 193 -8.01 16.97 -10.70
CA ALA A 193 -6.66 16.45 -10.80
C ALA A 193 -5.94 16.55 -9.45
N ARG A 194 -4.96 15.67 -9.21
CA ARG A 194 -4.13 15.71 -7.98
C ARG A 194 -3.39 17.03 -7.78
N ALA A 195 -3.05 17.70 -8.87
CA ALA A 195 -2.35 18.98 -8.86
C ALA A 195 -3.28 20.21 -8.84
N ASP A 196 -4.61 20.01 -8.87
CA ASP A 196 -5.55 21.11 -8.78
C ASP A 196 -5.46 21.83 -7.44
N THR A 197 -5.52 23.13 -7.48
CA THR A 197 -5.53 24.02 -6.29
C THR A 197 -6.92 24.53 -5.94
N SER A 198 -7.93 24.25 -6.78
CA SER A 198 -9.32 24.64 -6.56
C SER A 198 -10.29 23.61 -7.13
N VAL A 199 -11.37 23.37 -6.41
CA VAL A 199 -12.51 22.54 -6.81
C VAL A 199 -13.83 23.32 -6.71
N THR A 200 -13.75 24.64 -6.91
CA THR A 200 -14.91 25.55 -6.76
C THR A 200 -16.09 25.14 -7.63
N GLY A 201 -15.86 24.87 -8.91
CA GLY A 201 -16.91 24.46 -9.85
C GLY A 201 -17.60 23.17 -9.46
N GLN A 202 -16.81 22.17 -9.08
CA GLN A 202 -17.30 20.89 -8.62
C GLN A 202 -18.13 21.02 -7.33
N THR A 203 -17.64 21.80 -6.36
CA THR A 203 -18.31 22.02 -5.08
C THR A 203 -19.66 22.74 -5.25
N LEU A 204 -19.75 23.72 -6.16
CA LEU A 204 -21.02 24.40 -6.46
C LEU A 204 -22.07 23.43 -7.02
N LYS A 205 -21.69 22.50 -7.91
CA LYS A 205 -22.58 21.47 -8.44
C LYS A 205 -23.06 20.52 -7.33
N ILE A 206 -22.14 20.10 -6.44
CA ILE A 206 -22.48 19.26 -5.30
C ILE A 206 -23.52 19.96 -4.41
N ILE A 207 -23.31 21.21 -4.04
CA ILE A 207 -24.24 21.96 -3.20
C ILE A 207 -25.60 22.13 -3.88
N ALA A 208 -25.61 22.41 -5.19
CA ALA A 208 -26.85 22.55 -5.96
C ALA A 208 -27.67 21.25 -5.98
N ALA A 209 -27.01 20.09 -5.95
CA ALA A 209 -27.67 18.79 -5.87
C ALA A 209 -28.27 18.47 -4.50
N ARG A 210 -27.97 19.24 -3.45
CA ARG A 210 -28.48 19.10 -2.08
C ARG A 210 -28.33 17.69 -1.51
N PRO A 211 -27.11 17.12 -1.46
CA PRO A 211 -26.90 15.83 -0.85
C PRO A 211 -26.97 15.88 0.68
N ASP A 212 -27.32 14.75 1.30
CA ASP A 212 -27.26 14.57 2.75
C ASP A 212 -25.80 14.39 3.21
N ALA A 213 -24.94 13.89 2.30
CA ALA A 213 -23.53 13.59 2.57
C ALA A 213 -22.67 13.72 1.32
N VAL A 214 -21.38 13.89 1.54
CA VAL A 214 -20.35 13.83 0.47
C VAL A 214 -19.34 12.75 0.82
N ILE A 215 -19.02 11.89 -0.15
CA ILE A 215 -17.89 10.96 -0.08
C ILE A 215 -16.80 11.38 -1.06
N THR A 216 -15.54 11.33 -0.62
CA THR A 216 -14.42 11.72 -1.48
C THR A 216 -13.54 10.53 -1.88
N GLY A 217 -13.13 10.51 -3.15
CA GLY A 217 -12.11 9.63 -3.72
C GLY A 217 -10.77 10.34 -3.90
N GLY A 218 -10.40 11.19 -2.94
CA GLY A 218 -9.07 11.80 -2.86
C GLY A 218 -8.12 10.98 -1.99
N SER A 219 -6.86 11.41 -1.91
CA SER A 219 -5.86 10.81 -1.04
C SER A 219 -4.80 11.85 -0.61
N GLY A 220 -4.17 11.61 0.55
CA GLY A 220 -3.12 12.47 1.09
C GLY A 220 -3.54 13.94 1.21
N THR A 221 -2.58 14.85 1.09
CA THR A 221 -2.82 16.31 1.16
C THR A 221 -3.84 16.82 0.15
N PRO A 222 -3.79 16.46 -1.15
CA PRO A 222 -4.79 16.92 -2.11
C PRO A 222 -6.22 16.44 -1.80
N GLY A 223 -6.35 15.34 -1.03
CA GLY A 223 -7.65 14.83 -0.56
C GLY A 223 -8.40 15.78 0.38
N ALA A 224 -7.73 16.77 0.98
CA ALA A 224 -8.37 17.76 1.85
C ALA A 224 -9.12 18.86 1.08
N LEU A 225 -8.76 19.11 -0.17
CA LEU A 225 -9.27 20.22 -0.98
C LEU A 225 -10.82 20.25 -1.10
N PRO A 226 -11.52 19.13 -1.36
CA PRO A 226 -12.98 19.13 -1.42
C PRO A 226 -13.63 19.52 -0.10
N TYR A 227 -13.09 19.07 1.04
CA TYR A 227 -13.65 19.38 2.36
C TYR A 227 -13.50 20.86 2.71
N ILE A 228 -12.33 21.45 2.39
CA ILE A 228 -12.08 22.88 2.57
C ILE A 228 -13.10 23.67 1.74
N ALA A 229 -13.25 23.35 0.47
CA ALA A 229 -14.18 24.03 -0.42
C ALA A 229 -15.67 23.87 -0.01
N LEU A 230 -16.05 22.73 0.55
CA LEU A 230 -17.38 22.49 1.11
C LEU A 230 -17.61 23.33 2.39
N ALA A 231 -16.64 23.35 3.30
CA ALA A 231 -16.70 24.12 4.53
C ALA A 231 -16.82 25.63 4.28
N GLU A 232 -16.03 26.18 3.36
CA GLU A 232 -16.08 27.58 2.93
C GLU A 232 -17.46 28.00 2.42
N ARG A 233 -18.24 27.06 1.88
CA ARG A 233 -19.61 27.27 1.37
C ARG A 233 -20.69 26.86 2.35
N GLY A 234 -20.30 26.57 3.59
CA GLY A 234 -21.24 26.29 4.68
C GLY A 234 -21.97 24.95 4.56
N PHE A 235 -21.43 23.96 3.83
CA PHE A 235 -22.01 22.61 3.79
C PHE A 235 -22.10 22.00 5.19
N LYS A 236 -23.26 21.43 5.53
CA LYS A 236 -23.56 20.87 6.86
C LYS A 236 -23.90 19.38 6.83
N GLY A 237 -23.85 18.75 5.66
CA GLY A 237 -24.08 17.31 5.52
C GLY A 237 -22.93 16.46 6.06
N GLY A 238 -23.13 15.13 6.02
CA GLY A 238 -22.11 14.17 6.44
C GLY A 238 -20.89 14.21 5.54
N LEU A 239 -19.71 14.09 6.14
CA LEU A 239 -18.42 14.04 5.43
C LEU A 239 -17.81 12.64 5.55
N TYR A 240 -17.56 12.02 4.42
CA TYR A 240 -17.02 10.66 4.34
C TYR A 240 -15.84 10.58 3.37
N GLY A 241 -14.95 9.63 3.60
CA GLY A 241 -13.83 9.38 2.72
C GLY A 241 -13.35 7.94 2.79
N THR A 242 -12.17 7.68 2.29
CA THR A 242 -11.56 6.36 2.26
C THR A 242 -10.35 6.29 3.19
N HIS A 243 -9.77 5.09 3.34
CA HIS A 243 -8.52 4.89 4.09
C HIS A 243 -7.34 5.71 3.54
N ALA A 244 -7.43 6.18 2.30
CA ALA A 244 -6.40 7.03 1.69
C ALA A 244 -6.30 8.46 2.27
N LEU A 245 -7.19 8.82 3.22
CA LEU A 245 -7.14 10.09 3.96
C LEU A 245 -6.44 9.97 5.33
N ILE A 246 -6.09 8.76 5.78
CA ILE A 246 -5.53 8.53 7.11
C ILE A 246 -4.04 8.90 7.14
N ASN A 247 -3.80 10.20 7.23
CA ASN A 247 -2.50 10.82 7.09
C ASN A 247 -2.45 12.12 7.93
N PRO A 248 -1.39 12.37 8.70
CA PRO A 248 -1.24 13.61 9.48
C PRO A 248 -1.28 14.90 8.64
N ASP A 249 -0.74 14.86 7.41
CA ASP A 249 -0.76 16.02 6.52
C ASP A 249 -2.16 16.34 6.00
N PHE A 250 -3.01 15.33 5.76
CA PHE A 250 -4.42 15.55 5.48
C PHE A 250 -5.10 16.32 6.61
N VAL A 251 -4.88 15.90 7.86
CA VAL A 251 -5.44 16.56 9.04
C VAL A 251 -4.90 17.99 9.19
N ARG A 252 -3.59 18.18 9.03
CA ARG A 252 -2.92 19.47 9.14
C ARG A 252 -3.41 20.47 8.10
N VAL A 253 -3.54 20.05 6.84
CA VAL A 253 -3.97 20.90 5.73
C VAL A 253 -5.47 21.16 5.77
N GLY A 254 -6.26 20.15 6.09
CA GLY A 254 -7.72 20.27 6.18
C GLY A 254 -8.19 21.07 7.38
N GLY A 255 -7.43 21.07 8.49
CA GLY A 255 -7.74 21.81 9.70
C GLY A 255 -9.19 21.57 10.17
N ALA A 256 -9.92 22.64 10.50
CA ALA A 256 -11.30 22.55 10.93
C ALA A 256 -12.26 22.01 9.85
N ALA A 257 -11.91 22.12 8.58
CA ALA A 257 -12.77 21.68 7.48
C ALA A 257 -12.92 20.15 7.38
N VAL A 258 -12.00 19.39 7.96
CA VAL A 258 -12.03 17.92 7.96
C VAL A 258 -12.50 17.31 9.28
N GLU A 259 -12.80 18.14 10.29
CA GLU A 259 -13.38 17.66 11.54
C GLU A 259 -14.71 16.95 11.28
N GLY A 260 -14.90 15.80 11.92
CA GLY A 260 -16.09 14.98 11.75
C GLY A 260 -16.06 14.04 10.56
N VAL A 261 -15.04 14.09 9.70
CA VAL A 261 -14.88 13.14 8.58
C VAL A 261 -14.86 11.72 9.12
N ILE A 262 -15.68 10.85 8.52
CA ILE A 262 -15.71 9.42 8.80
C ILE A 262 -15.00 8.69 7.66
N ALA A 263 -14.06 7.83 8.01
CA ALA A 263 -13.32 7.01 7.05
C ALA A 263 -13.07 5.60 7.59
N PRO A 264 -12.97 4.59 6.72
CA PRO A 264 -12.47 3.28 7.09
C PRO A 264 -10.94 3.33 7.19
N THR A 265 -10.35 2.46 7.99
CA THR A 265 -8.90 2.30 8.06
C THR A 265 -8.52 0.91 8.55
N GLY A 266 -7.24 0.57 8.45
CA GLY A 266 -6.72 -0.62 9.11
C GLY A 266 -6.61 -0.43 10.64
N PRO A 267 -6.61 -1.53 11.40
CA PRO A 267 -6.60 -1.52 12.86
C PRO A 267 -5.43 -0.76 13.48
N VAL A 268 -4.29 -0.66 12.79
CA VAL A 268 -3.05 -0.01 13.27
C VAL A 268 -3.26 1.42 13.79
N ILE A 269 -4.21 2.15 13.21
CA ILE A 269 -4.46 3.56 13.57
C ILE A 269 -5.00 3.70 15.00
N VAL A 270 -5.74 2.71 15.45
CA VAL A 270 -6.39 2.69 16.75
C VAL A 270 -5.91 1.50 17.61
N ALA A 271 -4.68 1.06 17.41
CA ALA A 271 -4.13 -0.15 18.02
C ALA A 271 -4.31 -0.21 19.55
N GLU A 272 -4.15 0.93 20.25
CA GLU A 272 -4.35 1.00 21.71
C GLU A 272 -5.83 0.86 22.12
N GLN A 273 -6.75 1.19 21.23
CA GLN A 273 -8.20 1.11 21.48
C GLN A 273 -8.76 -0.30 21.16
N LEU A 274 -7.96 -1.16 20.53
CA LEU A 274 -8.37 -2.52 20.20
C LEU A 274 -8.30 -3.44 21.43
N PRO A 275 -9.18 -4.46 21.53
CA PRO A 275 -9.08 -5.47 22.56
C PRO A 275 -7.79 -6.28 22.37
N ASP A 276 -7.27 -6.86 23.46
CA ASP A 276 -6.03 -7.67 23.43
C ASP A 276 -6.17 -8.94 22.58
N SER A 277 -7.40 -9.41 22.40
CA SER A 277 -7.71 -10.54 21.52
C SER A 277 -7.62 -10.20 20.02
N ASN A 278 -7.47 -8.91 19.65
CA ASN A 278 -7.32 -8.54 18.24
C ASN A 278 -5.94 -8.98 17.74
N PRO A 279 -5.85 -9.82 16.70
CA PRO A 279 -4.59 -10.42 16.27
C PRO A 279 -3.59 -9.38 15.75
N THR A 280 -4.06 -8.26 15.16
CA THR A 280 -3.18 -7.22 14.59
C THR A 280 -2.62 -6.26 15.63
N LYS A 281 -3.17 -6.23 16.87
CA LYS A 281 -2.74 -5.28 17.91
C LYS A 281 -1.26 -5.40 18.20
N LYS A 282 -0.76 -6.62 18.43
CA LYS A 282 0.67 -6.86 18.70
C LYS A 282 1.56 -6.43 17.54
N ALA A 283 1.20 -6.78 16.30
CA ALA A 283 1.95 -6.38 15.10
C ALA A 283 2.00 -4.86 14.97
N SER A 284 0.88 -4.17 15.22
CA SER A 284 0.77 -2.72 15.19
C SER A 284 1.66 -2.02 16.22
N LEU A 285 1.70 -2.52 17.45
CA LEU A 285 2.56 -1.98 18.51
C LEU A 285 4.04 -2.23 18.18
N THR A 286 4.39 -3.45 17.73
CA THR A 286 5.75 -3.79 17.27
C THR A 286 6.22 -2.87 16.13
N PHE A 287 5.36 -2.61 15.13
CA PHE A 287 5.64 -1.66 14.08
C PHE A 287 5.95 -0.26 14.62
N ARG A 288 5.13 0.26 15.55
CA ARG A 288 5.33 1.60 16.11
C ARG A 288 6.66 1.72 16.85
N GLU A 289 7.06 0.69 17.58
CA GLU A 289 8.38 0.64 18.22
C GLU A 289 9.52 0.61 17.19
N ALA A 290 9.40 -0.20 16.14
CA ALA A 290 10.39 -0.27 15.06
C ALA A 290 10.49 1.08 14.33
N TYR A 291 9.35 1.70 14.03
CA TYR A 291 9.31 3.02 13.39
C TYR A 291 9.95 4.10 14.26
N GLN A 292 9.60 4.14 15.57
CA GLN A 292 10.19 5.10 16.52
C GLN A 292 11.72 4.97 16.60
N ARG A 293 12.22 3.73 16.62
CA ARG A 293 13.69 3.49 16.64
C ARG A 293 14.37 3.96 15.35
N ALA A 294 13.78 3.69 14.20
CA ALA A 294 14.36 4.02 12.90
C ALA A 294 14.29 5.50 12.55
N ASN A 295 13.22 6.20 12.97
CA ASN A 295 12.94 7.57 12.55
C ASN A 295 13.06 8.61 13.67
N ASN A 296 13.40 8.22 14.90
CA ASN A 296 13.46 9.08 16.10
C ASN A 296 12.16 9.89 16.34
N SER A 297 11.03 9.38 15.89
CA SER A 297 9.73 10.02 16.02
C SER A 297 8.61 8.97 16.01
N PRO A 298 7.50 9.19 16.75
CA PRO A 298 6.35 8.29 16.68
C PRO A 298 5.64 8.42 15.34
N THR A 299 4.85 7.40 14.99
CA THR A 299 3.92 7.47 13.87
C THR A 299 2.52 7.07 14.27
N SER A 300 1.53 7.69 13.60
CA SER A 300 0.12 7.33 13.63
C SER A 300 -0.50 7.30 12.24
N ASP A 301 0.32 7.31 11.19
CA ASP A 301 -0.17 7.23 9.81
C ASP A 301 -0.36 5.77 9.37
N ALA A 302 -1.27 5.58 8.40
CA ALA A 302 -1.56 4.26 7.84
C ALA A 302 -0.53 3.82 6.79
N PHE A 303 0.13 4.78 6.13
CA PHE A 303 0.96 4.48 4.96
C PHE A 303 2.29 3.84 5.32
N SER A 304 2.98 4.35 6.33
CA SER A 304 4.21 3.72 6.82
C SER A 304 3.99 2.28 7.28
N ALA A 305 2.81 1.98 7.81
CA ALA A 305 2.43 0.65 8.24
C ALA A 305 2.21 -0.32 7.07
N TYR A 306 1.69 0.14 5.91
CA TYR A 306 1.61 -0.71 4.71
C TYR A 306 2.98 -1.15 4.20
N SER A 307 3.99 -0.27 4.25
CA SER A 307 5.36 -0.65 3.88
C SER A 307 5.93 -1.70 4.82
N PHE A 308 5.62 -1.61 6.11
CA PHE A 308 6.00 -2.61 7.10
C PHE A 308 5.32 -3.96 6.81
N ASP A 309 4.02 -3.95 6.51
CA ASP A 309 3.28 -5.17 6.15
C ASP A 309 3.79 -5.79 4.85
N ALA A 310 4.14 -4.96 3.84
CA ALA A 310 4.78 -5.42 2.61
C ALA A 310 6.09 -6.17 2.91
N TRP A 311 6.88 -5.67 3.86
CA TRP A 311 8.11 -6.32 4.30
C TRP A 311 7.85 -7.64 5.02
N LEU A 312 6.82 -7.73 5.88
CA LEU A 312 6.45 -8.98 6.53
C LEU A 312 6.05 -10.06 5.51
N VAL A 313 5.28 -9.69 4.49
CA VAL A 313 4.90 -10.59 3.40
C VAL A 313 6.12 -10.97 2.55
N LEU A 314 7.03 -10.01 2.28
CA LEU A 314 8.30 -10.29 1.60
C LEU A 314 9.15 -11.31 2.38
N LEU A 315 9.30 -11.13 3.70
CA LEU A 315 10.06 -12.05 4.54
C LEU A 315 9.48 -13.46 4.53
N ASP A 316 8.14 -13.58 4.57
CA ASP A 316 7.45 -14.86 4.52
C ASP A 316 7.67 -15.55 3.16
N ALA A 317 7.45 -14.83 2.05
CA ALA A 317 7.67 -15.37 0.71
C ALA A 317 9.14 -15.76 0.48
N ALA A 318 10.08 -14.93 0.92
CA ALA A 318 11.51 -15.21 0.79
C ALA A 318 11.94 -16.47 1.56
N ARG A 319 11.44 -16.69 2.80
CA ARG A 319 11.72 -17.93 3.56
C ARG A 319 11.34 -19.20 2.79
N ARG A 320 10.28 -19.11 1.98
CA ARG A 320 9.76 -20.25 1.19
C ARG A 320 10.38 -20.35 -0.20
N ALA A 321 10.94 -19.26 -0.75
CA ALA A 321 11.60 -19.22 -2.05
C ALA A 321 13.08 -19.59 -1.97
N LEU A 322 13.82 -19.10 -0.97
CA LEU A 322 15.27 -19.32 -0.80
C LEU A 322 15.71 -20.78 -0.83
N PRO A 323 14.97 -21.77 -0.25
CA PRO A 323 15.33 -23.18 -0.38
C PRO A 323 15.17 -23.75 -1.79
N LYS A 324 14.46 -23.06 -2.69
CA LYS A 324 14.13 -23.54 -4.03
C LYS A 324 15.06 -22.99 -5.11
N ALA A 325 15.55 -21.75 -4.97
CA ALA A 325 16.39 -21.09 -5.95
C ALA A 325 17.21 -19.96 -5.29
N GLN A 326 18.26 -19.51 -5.96
CA GLN A 326 19.15 -18.45 -5.47
C GLN A 326 18.68 -17.06 -5.96
N PRO A 327 18.74 -16.00 -5.12
CA PRO A 327 18.53 -14.63 -5.54
C PRO A 327 19.36 -14.25 -6.78
N GLY A 328 18.85 -13.32 -7.59
CA GLY A 328 19.45 -12.88 -8.85
C GLY A 328 19.07 -13.74 -10.06
N THR A 329 18.29 -14.81 -9.91
CA THR A 329 17.89 -15.72 -10.99
C THR A 329 16.41 -15.60 -11.36
N GLU A 330 16.04 -16.01 -12.58
CA GLU A 330 14.63 -16.06 -12.99
C GLU A 330 13.87 -17.13 -12.20
N GLU A 331 14.53 -18.23 -11.87
CA GLU A 331 13.99 -19.31 -11.05
C GLU A 331 13.63 -18.81 -9.65
N PHE A 332 14.45 -17.93 -9.06
CA PHE A 332 14.14 -17.33 -7.78
C PHE A 332 12.94 -16.41 -7.87
N ARG A 333 12.87 -15.53 -8.88
CA ARG A 333 11.71 -14.64 -9.07
C ARG A 333 10.41 -15.43 -9.25
N ALA A 334 10.44 -16.54 -9.99
CA ALA A 334 9.29 -17.43 -10.14
C ALA A 334 8.92 -18.11 -8.80
N ALA A 335 9.90 -18.65 -8.07
CA ALA A 335 9.68 -19.28 -6.77
C ALA A 335 9.17 -18.27 -5.73
N PHE A 336 9.66 -17.03 -5.78
CA PHE A 336 9.19 -15.95 -4.90
C PHE A 336 7.74 -15.54 -5.23
N ARG A 337 7.40 -15.40 -6.53
CA ARG A 337 6.01 -15.13 -6.94
C ARG A 337 5.08 -16.22 -6.43
N ASP A 338 5.40 -17.48 -6.65
CA ASP A 338 4.56 -18.61 -6.21
C ASP A 338 4.41 -18.63 -4.68
N ALA A 339 5.49 -18.32 -3.96
CA ALA A 339 5.46 -18.18 -2.52
C ALA A 339 4.60 -16.99 -2.06
N MET A 340 4.72 -15.84 -2.73
CA MET A 340 3.94 -14.64 -2.46
C MET A 340 2.43 -14.87 -2.67
N GLU A 341 2.03 -15.52 -3.76
CA GLU A 341 0.64 -15.90 -4.04
C GLU A 341 0.09 -17.01 -3.11
N ALA A 342 0.96 -17.70 -2.41
CA ALA A 342 0.61 -18.73 -1.42
C ALA A 342 0.84 -18.27 0.02
N THR A 343 0.95 -16.98 0.28
CA THR A 343 1.02 -16.42 1.63
C THR A 343 -0.22 -16.79 2.42
N ASP A 344 -0.03 -17.32 3.63
CA ASP A 344 -1.10 -17.80 4.50
C ASP A 344 -0.85 -17.34 5.94
N ASP A 345 -1.87 -16.71 6.54
CA ASP A 345 -1.91 -16.22 7.91
C ASP A 345 -0.73 -15.31 8.34
N VAL A 346 -0.19 -14.50 7.43
CA VAL A 346 0.79 -13.49 7.83
C VAL A 346 0.09 -12.34 8.53
N ILE A 347 0.30 -12.24 9.85
CA ILE A 347 -0.28 -11.20 10.68
C ILE A 347 0.50 -9.90 10.51
N GLY A 348 -0.13 -8.91 9.89
CA GLY A 348 0.37 -7.56 9.72
C GLY A 348 -0.30 -6.55 10.65
N THR A 349 -0.03 -5.28 10.41
CA THR A 349 -0.56 -4.15 11.16
C THR A 349 -1.97 -3.78 10.70
N HIS A 350 -2.26 -3.99 9.42
CA HIS A 350 -3.55 -3.69 8.80
C HIS A 350 -4.50 -4.89 8.73
N GLY A 351 -4.00 -6.11 8.82
CA GLY A 351 -4.82 -7.31 8.68
C GLY A 351 -4.02 -8.59 8.75
N ILE A 352 -4.68 -9.69 8.43
CA ILE A 352 -4.07 -10.99 8.26
C ILE A 352 -4.06 -11.30 6.77
N TYR A 353 -2.86 -11.50 6.22
CA TYR A 353 -2.67 -11.65 4.78
C TYR A 353 -2.74 -13.11 4.38
N ASN A 354 -3.68 -13.39 3.45
CA ASN A 354 -3.91 -14.69 2.83
C ASN A 354 -4.08 -14.48 1.34
N PHE A 355 -3.01 -14.73 0.57
CA PHE A 355 -3.08 -14.61 -0.88
C PHE A 355 -3.34 -15.98 -1.52
N ARG A 356 -3.85 -15.97 -2.76
CA ARG A 356 -4.07 -17.16 -3.58
C ARG A 356 -3.84 -16.80 -5.06
N PRO A 357 -3.44 -17.75 -5.90
CA PRO A 357 -3.31 -17.50 -7.33
C PRO A 357 -4.59 -16.89 -7.92
N GLY A 358 -4.44 -15.83 -8.68
CA GLY A 358 -5.56 -15.08 -9.27
C GLY A 358 -6.21 -14.05 -8.33
N VAL A 359 -5.76 -13.91 -7.08
CA VAL A 359 -6.30 -12.96 -6.10
C VAL A 359 -5.26 -11.91 -5.76
N PHE A 360 -5.57 -10.64 -6.08
CA PHE A 360 -4.63 -9.52 -5.84
C PHE A 360 -4.61 -9.04 -4.40
N TYR A 361 -5.66 -9.25 -3.62
CA TYR A 361 -5.84 -8.73 -2.26
C TYR A 361 -5.92 -9.88 -1.26
N GLY A 362 -5.11 -9.83 -0.23
CA GLY A 362 -4.98 -10.91 0.74
C GLY A 362 -5.72 -10.69 2.07
N VAL A 363 -6.55 -9.65 2.21
CA VAL A 363 -7.21 -9.28 3.47
C VAL A 363 -8.73 -9.34 3.36
N ASP A 364 -9.39 -9.53 4.50
CA ASP A 364 -10.83 -9.60 4.67
C ASP A 364 -11.39 -8.49 5.60
N GLU A 365 -12.63 -8.64 6.07
CA GLU A 365 -13.32 -7.67 6.92
C GLU A 365 -12.57 -7.36 8.24
N ARG A 366 -11.73 -8.25 8.71
CA ARG A 366 -10.89 -8.05 9.92
C ARG A 366 -9.86 -6.93 9.73
N ALA A 367 -9.56 -6.59 8.48
CA ALA A 367 -8.59 -5.54 8.11
C ALA A 367 -9.22 -4.13 8.06
N ARG A 368 -10.47 -3.96 8.50
CA ARG A 368 -11.13 -2.66 8.50
C ARG A 368 -11.76 -2.31 9.84
N VAL A 369 -11.60 -1.06 10.23
CA VAL A 369 -12.34 -0.39 11.29
C VAL A 369 -12.84 0.95 10.76
N LEU A 370 -13.90 1.50 11.35
CA LEU A 370 -14.35 2.86 11.05
C LEU A 370 -13.82 3.81 12.10
N VAL A 371 -13.32 4.95 11.65
CA VAL A 371 -12.84 6.02 12.50
C VAL A 371 -13.50 7.34 12.13
N GLN A 372 -13.58 8.25 13.11
CA GLN A 372 -14.00 9.64 12.89
C GLN A 372 -12.90 10.57 13.34
N LEU A 373 -12.65 11.62 12.57
CA LEU A 373 -11.73 12.67 12.98
C LEU A 373 -12.41 13.55 14.04
N GLN A 374 -11.82 13.57 15.23
CA GLN A 374 -12.32 14.34 16.38
C GLN A 374 -11.14 15.06 17.05
N LYS A 375 -11.21 16.39 17.08
CA LYS A 375 -10.16 17.25 17.66
C LYS A 375 -8.77 16.92 17.08
N GLY A 376 -8.71 16.73 15.76
CA GLY A 376 -7.50 16.41 15.03
C GLY A 376 -6.95 14.99 15.22
N LYS A 377 -7.73 14.08 15.84
CA LYS A 377 -7.32 12.67 16.07
C LYS A 377 -8.37 11.72 15.53
N TRP A 378 -7.91 10.61 14.97
CA TRP A 378 -8.78 9.53 14.55
C TRP A 378 -9.22 8.69 15.75
N VAL A 379 -10.53 8.62 15.95
CA VAL A 379 -11.17 7.90 17.05
C VAL A 379 -12.00 6.75 16.50
N LEU A 380 -11.87 5.57 17.10
CA LEU A 380 -12.62 4.38 16.72
C LEU A 380 -14.13 4.63 16.88
N LEU A 381 -14.89 4.35 15.82
CA LEU A 381 -16.34 4.33 15.86
C LEU A 381 -16.86 2.93 16.20
N GLN A 382 -17.71 2.84 17.16
CA GLN A 382 -18.43 1.62 17.52
C GLN A 382 -19.65 1.36 16.62
#